data_b5d64f5fed5657a33e467cf26fce71a6
#
_entry.id   b5d64f5fed5657a33e467cf26fce71a6
#
_cell.length_a   1.000
_cell.length_b   1.000
_cell.length_c   1.000
_cell.angle_alpha   90.00
_cell.angle_beta   90.00
_cell.angle_gamma   90.00
#
_symmetry.space_group_name_H-M   'P 1'
#
loop_
_entity.id
_entity.type
_entity.pdbx_description
1 polymer ?
#
loop_
_entity_poly.entity_id
_entity_poly.type
_entity_poly.pdbx_seq_one_letter_code
_entity_poly.pdbx_strand_id
1 'polypeptide(L)'
;MSKRTIVTMPGDGIGKRVLPEAIKVLDAVGFNADYIHADIGWEFWCKEGNPLPQRTLDLLKEHKISLFGAITSKPKTEAAKELDPKLQDKGYVYYSPIVGLRQHFNLDICIRPCKSFKGNPLNFIRKGKNNAIEEPEVDVVIFRQNTEGLYGGIEWTNPPDEVYAALNTHPKMKNFTWCPKEELAISTRIFTKKATERIIRAA
;
A
#
# COMPACT_ATOMS: atom_id res chain seq x y z
N MET A 1 10.12 23.44 19.58
CA MET A 1 9.08 22.41 19.37
C MET A 1 9.40 21.21 20.25
N SER A 2 8.40 20.53 20.80
CA SER A 2 8.63 19.29 21.56
C SER A 2 9.22 18.23 20.64
N LYS A 3 10.19 17.46 21.16
CA LYS A 3 10.80 16.32 20.46
C LYS A 3 9.71 15.29 20.13
N ARG A 4 9.71 14.77 18.90
CA ARG A 4 8.73 13.76 18.45
C ARG A 4 9.38 12.40 18.42
N THR A 5 8.65 11.37 18.77
CA THR A 5 9.07 9.99 18.57
C THR A 5 8.48 9.46 17.25
N ILE A 6 9.35 8.91 16.39
CA ILE A 6 8.99 8.39 15.08
C ILE A 6 9.40 6.92 15.00
N VAL A 7 8.44 6.05 14.69
CA VAL A 7 8.71 4.64 14.45
C VAL A 7 9.29 4.46 13.05
N THR A 8 10.46 3.87 12.94
CA THR A 8 11.12 3.61 11.66
C THR A 8 10.94 2.16 11.25
N MET A 9 10.40 1.96 10.07
CA MET A 9 10.13 0.64 9.48
C MET A 9 10.89 0.50 8.16
N PRO A 10 12.17 0.11 8.18
CA PRO A 10 12.95 -0.04 6.94
C PRO A 10 12.36 -1.05 5.96
N GLY A 11 11.79 -2.14 6.49
CA GLY A 11 11.29 -3.24 5.69
C GLY A 11 12.41 -4.04 5.04
N ASP A 12 12.30 -4.28 3.73
CA ASP A 12 13.17 -5.20 3.00
C ASP A 12 14.07 -4.49 1.98
N GLY A 13 15.12 -5.17 1.57
CA GLY A 13 15.96 -4.80 0.43
C GLY A 13 16.37 -3.32 0.43
N ILE A 14 15.91 -2.59 -0.60
CA ILE A 14 16.25 -1.17 -0.78
C ILE A 14 15.74 -0.28 0.36
N GLY A 15 14.65 -0.67 1.05
CA GLY A 15 14.11 0.07 2.18
C GLY A 15 15.12 0.26 3.31
N LYS A 16 15.95 -0.76 3.56
CA LYS A 16 17.03 -0.71 4.55
C LYS A 16 18.15 0.28 4.18
N ARG A 17 18.23 0.69 2.92
CA ARG A 17 19.23 1.65 2.42
C ARG A 17 18.66 3.07 2.31
N VAL A 18 17.44 3.22 1.80
CA VAL A 18 16.86 4.54 1.55
C VAL A 18 16.33 5.22 2.81
N LEU A 19 15.83 4.46 3.78
CA LEU A 19 15.29 5.06 5.01
C LEU A 19 16.35 5.79 5.85
N PRO A 20 17.56 5.24 6.06
CA PRO A 20 18.63 5.97 6.74
C PRO A 20 19.03 7.27 6.03
N GLU A 21 19.02 7.31 4.69
CA GLU A 21 19.33 8.52 3.94
C GLU A 21 18.24 9.59 4.13
N ALA A 22 16.97 9.18 4.19
CA ALA A 22 15.87 10.10 4.52
C ALA A 22 16.03 10.70 5.93
N ILE A 23 16.46 9.90 6.90
CA ILE A 23 16.73 10.37 8.28
C ILE A 23 17.87 11.38 8.30
N LYS A 24 18.97 11.14 7.57
CA LYS A 24 20.06 12.11 7.44
C LYS A 24 19.60 13.48 6.92
N VAL A 25 18.66 13.48 5.97
CA VAL A 25 18.08 14.74 5.46
C VAL A 25 17.26 15.43 6.53
N LEU A 26 16.45 14.69 7.28
CA LEU A 26 15.68 15.25 8.39
C LEU A 26 16.58 15.85 9.47
N ASP A 27 17.67 15.17 9.82
CA ASP A 27 18.65 15.65 10.80
C ASP A 27 19.36 16.91 10.29
N ALA A 28 19.73 16.94 9.01
CA ALA A 28 20.38 18.09 8.39
C ALA A 28 19.53 19.37 8.36
N VAL A 29 18.20 19.22 8.27
CA VAL A 29 17.28 20.37 8.36
C VAL A 29 16.86 20.69 9.81
N GLY A 30 17.46 20.04 10.78
CA GLY A 30 17.18 20.31 12.21
C GLY A 30 15.85 19.76 12.71
N PHE A 31 15.33 18.71 12.08
CA PHE A 31 14.09 18.07 12.53
C PHE A 31 14.31 17.31 13.84
N ASN A 32 13.72 17.79 14.93
CA ASN A 32 13.95 17.25 16.26
C ASN A 32 13.07 16.03 16.55
N ALA A 33 13.64 14.83 16.37
CA ALA A 33 12.94 13.56 16.60
C ALA A 33 13.83 12.49 17.26
N ASP A 34 13.19 11.54 17.96
CA ASP A 34 13.75 10.26 18.33
C ASP A 34 13.23 9.19 17.38
N TYR A 35 14.10 8.28 16.96
CA TYR A 35 13.74 7.21 16.03
C TYR A 35 13.75 5.87 16.73
N ILE A 36 12.64 5.15 16.71
CA ILE A 36 12.50 3.80 17.27
C ILE A 36 12.34 2.82 16.11
N HIS A 37 13.19 1.81 16.05
CA HIS A 37 13.12 0.76 15.03
C HIS A 37 11.93 -0.17 15.26
N ALA A 38 11.23 -0.56 14.20
CA ALA A 38 10.18 -1.57 14.22
C ALA A 38 10.30 -2.54 13.04
N ASP A 39 9.97 -3.78 13.33
CA ASP A 39 10.08 -4.92 12.44
C ASP A 39 8.91 -4.99 11.48
N ILE A 40 9.17 -5.15 10.17
CA ILE A 40 8.17 -5.33 9.13
C ILE A 40 8.79 -5.92 7.87
N GLY A 41 8.04 -6.73 7.16
CA GLY A 41 8.40 -7.17 5.83
C GLY A 41 8.67 -8.66 5.68
N TRP A 42 9.36 -9.00 4.59
CA TRP A 42 9.57 -10.38 4.14
C TRP A 42 10.40 -11.21 5.09
N GLU A 43 11.42 -10.60 5.70
CA GLU A 43 12.27 -11.28 6.66
C GLU A 43 11.46 -11.87 7.84
N PHE A 44 10.50 -11.10 8.35
CA PHE A 44 9.63 -11.52 9.46
C PHE A 44 8.57 -12.51 9.01
N TRP A 45 8.09 -12.40 7.77
CA TRP A 45 7.29 -13.46 7.18
C TRP A 45 8.04 -14.79 7.18
N CYS A 46 9.25 -14.82 6.64
CA CYS A 46 10.02 -16.05 6.55
C CYS A 46 10.35 -16.65 7.94
N LYS A 47 10.71 -15.83 8.91
CA LYS A 47 11.16 -16.27 10.24
C LYS A 47 10.03 -16.58 11.22
N GLU A 48 8.92 -15.82 11.14
CA GLU A 48 7.87 -15.81 12.15
C GLU A 48 6.49 -16.17 11.58
N GLY A 49 6.35 -16.28 10.27
CA GLY A 49 5.05 -16.46 9.59
C GLY A 49 4.16 -15.21 9.63
N ASN A 50 4.71 -14.07 10.02
CA ASN A 50 3.97 -12.82 10.16
C ASN A 50 4.78 -11.63 9.63
N PRO A 51 4.43 -11.03 8.48
CA PRO A 51 5.16 -9.90 7.92
C PRO A 51 4.93 -8.58 8.66
N LEU A 52 4.00 -8.53 9.61
CA LEU A 52 3.66 -7.39 10.46
C LEU A 52 3.49 -7.86 11.91
N PRO A 53 4.59 -8.03 12.66
CA PRO A 53 4.56 -8.52 14.03
C PRO A 53 3.74 -7.62 14.97
N GLN A 54 3.11 -8.22 15.99
CA GLN A 54 2.29 -7.48 16.96
C GLN A 54 3.07 -6.37 17.66
N ARG A 55 4.35 -6.60 18.01
CA ARG A 55 5.23 -5.60 18.62
C ARG A 55 5.35 -4.31 17.80
N THR A 56 5.27 -4.42 16.47
CA THR A 56 5.26 -3.25 15.57
C THR A 56 3.94 -2.50 15.62
N LEU A 57 2.82 -3.22 15.66
CA LEU A 57 1.49 -2.61 15.82
C LEU A 57 1.38 -1.87 17.15
N ASP A 58 1.96 -2.43 18.22
CA ASP A 58 1.94 -1.81 19.55
C ASP A 58 2.75 -0.51 19.57
N LEU A 59 3.96 -0.49 19.00
CA LEU A 59 4.75 0.74 18.82
C LEU A 59 4.01 1.81 18.01
N LEU A 60 3.38 1.41 16.91
CA LEU A 60 2.62 2.34 16.06
C LEU A 60 1.36 2.88 16.74
N LYS A 61 0.71 2.08 17.58
CA LYS A 61 -0.43 2.51 18.39
C LYS A 61 -0.02 3.56 19.42
N GLU A 62 1.15 3.40 20.03
CA GLU A 62 1.69 4.34 21.03
C GLU A 62 2.13 5.65 20.36
N HIS A 63 3.00 5.57 19.35
CA HIS A 63 3.68 6.76 18.80
C HIS A 63 2.97 7.41 17.60
N LYS A 64 2.11 6.70 16.89
CA LYS A 64 1.22 7.20 15.81
C LYS A 64 1.89 7.82 14.58
N ILE A 65 3.20 8.02 14.60
CA ILE A 65 3.97 8.59 13.48
C ILE A 65 5.04 7.59 13.08
N SER A 66 5.15 7.32 11.80
CA SER A 66 6.17 6.42 11.30
C SER A 66 6.75 6.84 9.96
N LEU A 67 8.00 6.44 9.74
CA LEU A 67 8.67 6.45 8.44
C LEU A 67 8.79 5.02 7.96
N PHE A 68 8.38 4.80 6.72
CA PHE A 68 8.37 3.49 6.09
C PHE A 68 9.29 3.47 4.87
N GLY A 69 10.12 2.42 4.75
CA GLY A 69 10.99 2.19 3.61
C GLY A 69 10.29 1.45 2.47
N ALA A 70 10.59 0.17 2.32
CA ALA A 70 10.00 -0.67 1.27
C ALA A 70 9.85 -2.11 1.75
N ILE A 71 8.94 -2.86 1.14
CA ILE A 71 8.78 -4.30 1.39
C ILE A 71 8.83 -5.11 0.11
N THR A 72 9.23 -6.37 0.25
CA THR A 72 9.08 -7.41 -0.77
C THR A 72 7.69 -8.03 -0.63
N SER A 73 7.03 -8.28 -1.75
CA SER A 73 5.78 -9.05 -1.81
C SER A 73 5.88 -10.09 -2.91
N LYS A 74 5.43 -11.31 -2.62
CA LYS A 74 5.37 -12.42 -3.56
C LYS A 74 3.99 -13.07 -3.55
N PRO A 75 3.62 -13.84 -4.58
CA PRO A 75 2.40 -14.64 -4.59
C PRO A 75 2.36 -15.59 -3.38
N LYS A 76 1.15 -15.88 -2.88
CA LYS A 76 0.94 -16.72 -1.68
C LYS A 76 1.62 -18.08 -1.79
N THR A 77 1.60 -18.69 -2.97
CA THR A 77 2.21 -20.00 -3.25
C THR A 77 3.74 -19.98 -3.15
N GLU A 78 4.38 -18.89 -3.54
CA GLU A 78 5.82 -18.71 -3.39
C GLU A 78 6.18 -18.36 -1.95
N ALA A 79 5.39 -17.51 -1.33
CA ALA A 79 5.58 -17.08 0.04
C ALA A 79 5.58 -18.25 1.03
N ALA A 80 4.70 -19.23 0.84
CA ALA A 80 4.64 -20.42 1.69
C ALA A 80 5.93 -21.25 1.64
N LYS A 81 6.61 -21.29 0.50
CA LYS A 81 7.86 -22.07 0.33
C LYS A 81 9.07 -21.43 1.03
N GLU A 82 9.01 -20.13 1.30
CA GLU A 82 10.12 -19.38 1.92
C GLU A 82 9.98 -19.26 3.44
N LEU A 83 8.92 -19.82 4.03
CA LEU A 83 8.81 -19.93 5.48
C LEU A 83 9.93 -20.81 6.06
N ASP A 84 10.38 -20.46 7.28
CA ASP A 84 11.22 -21.37 8.08
C ASP A 84 10.60 -22.78 8.05
N PRO A 85 11.39 -23.84 7.84
CA PRO A 85 10.88 -25.22 7.77
C PRO A 85 10.00 -25.62 8.96
N LYS A 86 10.22 -25.02 10.14
CA LYS A 86 9.40 -25.25 11.33
C LYS A 86 8.01 -24.64 11.26
N LEU A 87 7.79 -23.70 10.33
CA LEU A 87 6.52 -22.97 10.13
C LEU A 87 5.76 -23.45 8.91
N GLN A 88 6.40 -24.21 8.03
CA GLN A 88 5.73 -24.79 6.87
C GLN A 88 4.60 -25.73 7.30
N ASP A 89 3.57 -25.85 6.50
CA ASP A 89 2.38 -26.70 6.72
C ASP A 89 1.55 -26.39 7.99
N LYS A 90 1.81 -25.24 8.65
CA LYS A 90 1.02 -24.77 9.79
C LYS A 90 -0.12 -23.83 9.44
N GLY A 91 -0.46 -23.70 8.16
CA GLY A 91 -1.59 -22.89 7.70
C GLY A 91 -1.32 -21.39 7.65
N TYR A 92 -0.08 -20.93 7.73
CA TYR A 92 0.26 -19.52 7.54
C TYR A 92 -0.02 -19.07 6.11
N VAL A 93 -0.68 -17.93 5.98
CA VAL A 93 -1.01 -17.33 4.68
C VAL A 93 -0.43 -15.92 4.62
N TYR A 94 0.43 -15.68 3.61
CA TYR A 94 1.00 -14.36 3.40
C TYR A 94 -0.06 -13.31 3.06
N TYR A 95 0.08 -12.16 3.67
CA TYR A 95 -0.67 -10.95 3.33
C TYR A 95 0.29 -9.76 3.28
N SER A 96 -0.07 -8.75 2.49
CA SER A 96 0.74 -7.53 2.41
C SER A 96 0.68 -6.76 3.73
N PRO A 97 1.82 -6.54 4.43
CA PRO A 97 1.83 -5.80 5.69
C PRO A 97 1.38 -4.35 5.51
N ILE A 98 1.53 -3.76 4.31
CA ILE A 98 1.02 -2.40 4.02
C ILE A 98 -0.50 -2.37 4.01
N VAL A 99 -1.14 -3.38 3.41
CA VAL A 99 -2.61 -3.50 3.46
C VAL A 99 -3.06 -3.73 4.89
N GLY A 100 -2.34 -4.58 5.64
CA GLY A 100 -2.58 -4.81 7.06
C GLY A 100 -2.53 -3.53 7.89
N LEU A 101 -1.49 -2.70 7.73
CA LEU A 101 -1.36 -1.40 8.40
C LEU A 101 -2.51 -0.46 8.07
N ARG A 102 -2.87 -0.35 6.78
CA ARG A 102 -3.97 0.52 6.33
C ARG A 102 -5.30 0.13 6.95
N GLN A 103 -5.59 -1.16 6.99
CA GLN A 103 -6.82 -1.68 7.58
C GLN A 103 -6.82 -1.55 9.11
N HIS A 104 -5.71 -1.93 9.77
CA HIS A 104 -5.61 -1.91 11.23
C HIS A 104 -5.76 -0.51 11.82
N PHE A 105 -5.12 0.49 11.22
CA PHE A 105 -5.14 1.88 11.68
C PHE A 105 -6.12 2.78 10.93
N ASN A 106 -6.93 2.21 10.02
CA ASN A 106 -7.86 2.95 9.17
C ASN A 106 -7.18 4.12 8.42
N LEU A 107 -6.02 3.83 7.81
CA LEU A 107 -5.25 4.80 7.02
C LEU A 107 -5.88 4.96 5.63
N ASP A 108 -7.04 5.55 5.58
CA ASP A 108 -7.91 5.62 4.41
C ASP A 108 -7.56 6.76 3.45
N ILE A 109 -6.76 7.74 3.87
CA ILE A 109 -6.36 8.88 3.06
C ILE A 109 -4.87 8.83 2.74
N CYS A 110 -4.54 8.64 1.47
CA CYS A 110 -3.18 8.75 0.97
C CYS A 110 -2.98 10.12 0.31
N ILE A 111 -2.08 10.93 0.85
CA ILE A 111 -1.75 12.27 0.35
C ILE A 111 -0.45 12.19 -0.43
N ARG A 112 -0.47 12.65 -1.68
CA ARG A 112 0.69 12.65 -2.58
C ARG A 112 0.92 14.03 -3.16
N PRO A 113 1.74 14.86 -2.54
CA PRO A 113 2.20 16.10 -3.16
C PRO A 113 3.14 15.76 -4.31
N CYS A 114 2.85 16.31 -5.47
CA CYS A 114 3.64 16.14 -6.69
C CYS A 114 4.07 17.52 -7.17
N LYS A 115 5.34 17.84 -6.95
CA LYS A 115 5.92 19.11 -7.34
C LYS A 115 7.12 18.90 -8.27
N SER A 116 7.17 19.63 -9.37
CA SER A 116 8.33 19.64 -10.23
C SER A 116 9.39 20.59 -9.67
N PHE A 117 10.67 20.22 -9.84
CA PHE A 117 11.81 21.07 -9.51
C PHE A 117 12.60 21.31 -10.78
N LYS A 118 12.83 22.56 -11.13
CA LYS A 118 13.55 22.95 -12.36
C LYS A 118 14.89 22.21 -12.48
N GLY A 119 15.13 21.61 -13.65
CA GLY A 119 16.34 20.86 -13.93
C GLY A 119 16.35 19.40 -13.44
N ASN A 120 15.27 18.89 -12.84
CA ASN A 120 15.16 17.48 -12.55
C ASN A 120 14.92 16.70 -13.86
N PRO A 121 15.78 15.72 -14.21
CA PRO A 121 15.66 14.98 -15.48
C PRO A 121 14.40 14.11 -15.56
N LEU A 122 13.70 13.90 -14.46
CA LEU A 122 12.44 13.13 -14.39
C LEU A 122 11.20 14.02 -14.48
N ASN A 123 11.34 15.34 -14.67
CA ASN A 123 10.21 16.21 -14.86
C ASN A 123 9.43 15.86 -16.13
N PHE A 124 8.13 16.09 -16.07
CA PHE A 124 7.26 15.94 -17.23
C PHE A 124 7.66 16.96 -18.31
N ILE A 125 7.83 16.47 -19.54
CA ILE A 125 8.08 17.30 -20.72
C ILE A 125 6.96 17.09 -21.74
N ARG A 126 6.62 18.14 -22.47
CA ARG A 126 5.66 18.09 -23.57
C ARG A 126 6.15 18.85 -24.78
N LYS A 127 5.62 18.54 -25.94
CA LYS A 127 5.76 19.40 -27.11
C LYS A 127 4.76 20.56 -27.00
N GLY A 128 5.32 21.75 -26.92
CA GLY A 128 4.54 22.98 -26.96
C GLY A 128 4.24 23.45 -28.39
N LYS A 129 3.79 24.67 -28.52
CA LYS A 129 3.56 25.31 -29.82
C LYS A 129 4.91 25.37 -30.58
N ASN A 130 4.86 25.15 -31.89
CA ASN A 130 6.07 25.15 -32.79
C ASN A 130 7.07 24.02 -32.51
N ASN A 131 6.63 22.88 -31.98
CA ASN A 131 7.48 21.74 -31.63
C ASN A 131 8.58 22.04 -30.59
N ALA A 132 8.55 23.18 -29.92
CA ALA A 132 9.46 23.47 -28.81
C ALA A 132 9.20 22.47 -27.66
N ILE A 133 10.28 22.06 -27.01
CA ILE A 133 10.17 21.23 -25.78
C ILE A 133 9.87 22.17 -24.61
N GLU A 134 8.77 21.92 -23.93
CA GLU A 134 8.36 22.66 -22.74
C GLU A 134 8.44 21.75 -21.53
N GLU A 135 8.92 22.29 -20.42
CA GLU A 135 8.89 21.68 -19.09
C GLU A 135 7.90 22.48 -18.23
N PRO A 136 6.60 22.10 -18.23
CA PRO A 136 5.61 22.83 -17.45
C PRO A 136 5.84 22.64 -15.95
N GLU A 137 5.64 23.71 -15.19
CA GLU A 137 5.63 23.62 -13.73
C GLU A 137 4.42 22.78 -13.28
N VAL A 138 4.70 21.81 -12.42
CA VAL A 138 3.70 20.95 -11.78
C VAL A 138 3.73 21.18 -10.29
N ASP A 139 2.60 21.55 -9.70
CA ASP A 139 2.40 21.64 -8.25
C ASP A 139 0.98 21.21 -7.94
N VAL A 140 0.81 19.89 -7.71
CA VAL A 140 -0.51 19.27 -7.45
C VAL A 140 -0.44 18.37 -6.23
N VAL A 141 -1.54 18.28 -5.49
CA VAL A 141 -1.67 17.32 -4.39
C VAL A 141 -2.77 16.32 -4.73
N ILE A 142 -2.42 15.04 -4.76
CA ILE A 142 -3.37 13.96 -5.04
C ILE A 142 -3.80 13.35 -3.73
N PHE A 143 -5.10 13.37 -3.47
CA PHE A 143 -5.73 12.64 -2.36
C PHE A 143 -6.33 11.33 -2.89
N ARG A 144 -5.90 10.20 -2.35
CA ARG A 144 -6.37 8.88 -2.75
C ARG A 144 -6.99 8.13 -1.59
N GLN A 145 -8.21 7.63 -1.79
CA GLN A 145 -8.81 6.67 -0.88
C GLN A 145 -8.01 5.35 -0.93
N ASN A 146 -7.73 4.75 0.23
CA ASN A 146 -6.67 3.76 0.37
C ASN A 146 -7.10 2.45 1.04
N THR A 147 -8.37 2.31 1.43
CA THR A 147 -8.91 1.15 2.17
C THR A 147 -10.13 0.51 1.52
N GLU A 148 -10.79 1.19 0.58
CA GLU A 148 -11.98 0.70 -0.13
C GLU A 148 -11.70 0.48 -1.64
N GLY A 149 -12.69 0.14 -2.38
CA GLY A 149 -12.58 -0.16 -3.80
C GLY A 149 -11.76 -1.43 -4.04
N LEU A 150 -10.68 -1.33 -4.80
CA LEU A 150 -9.79 -2.47 -5.08
C LEU A 150 -9.06 -2.99 -3.83
N TYR A 151 -8.92 -2.15 -2.80
CA TYR A 151 -8.23 -2.53 -1.56
C TYR A 151 -9.12 -3.30 -0.58
N GLY A 152 -10.41 -3.47 -0.89
CA GLY A 152 -11.33 -4.31 -0.12
C GLY A 152 -11.00 -5.79 -0.21
N GLY A 153 -10.36 -6.23 -1.30
CA GLY A 153 -9.88 -7.60 -1.48
C GLY A 153 -11.00 -8.66 -1.54
N ILE A 154 -12.21 -8.26 -1.94
CA ILE A 154 -13.35 -9.17 -2.09
C ILE A 154 -13.33 -9.73 -3.51
N GLU A 155 -12.69 -10.88 -3.66
CA GLU A 155 -12.35 -11.46 -4.93
C GLU A 155 -12.56 -12.97 -4.94
N TRP A 156 -12.96 -13.49 -6.09
CA TRP A 156 -13.12 -14.93 -6.32
C TRP A 156 -12.48 -15.33 -7.65
N THR A 157 -11.78 -16.44 -7.64
CA THR A 157 -11.49 -17.23 -8.82
C THR A 157 -12.47 -18.40 -8.79
N ASN A 158 -13.21 -18.65 -9.85
CA ASN A 158 -14.34 -19.58 -9.86
C ASN A 158 -15.36 -19.21 -8.76
N PRO A 159 -16.19 -18.18 -8.96
CA PRO A 159 -17.09 -17.66 -7.93
C PRO A 159 -18.13 -18.71 -7.49
N PRO A 160 -18.53 -18.71 -6.20
CA PRO A 160 -19.67 -19.51 -5.74
C PRO A 160 -20.94 -19.27 -6.55
N ASP A 161 -21.85 -20.24 -6.60
CA ASP A 161 -23.06 -20.13 -7.41
C ASP A 161 -23.94 -18.95 -7.01
N GLU A 162 -24.02 -18.65 -5.72
CA GLU A 162 -24.79 -17.52 -5.19
C GLU A 162 -24.22 -16.18 -5.68
N VAL A 163 -22.89 -16.04 -5.71
CA VAL A 163 -22.22 -14.83 -6.20
C VAL A 163 -22.44 -14.69 -7.71
N TYR A 164 -22.29 -15.78 -8.45
CA TYR A 164 -22.51 -15.79 -9.89
C TYR A 164 -23.96 -15.48 -10.25
N ALA A 165 -24.92 -16.08 -9.55
CA ALA A 165 -26.35 -15.81 -9.73
C ALA A 165 -26.69 -14.34 -9.42
N ALA A 166 -26.17 -13.79 -8.33
CA ALA A 166 -26.37 -12.38 -7.99
C ALA A 166 -25.80 -11.43 -9.06
N LEU A 167 -24.61 -11.72 -9.60
CA LEU A 167 -24.00 -10.92 -10.66
C LEU A 167 -24.79 -10.99 -11.96
N ASN A 168 -25.38 -12.15 -12.30
CA ASN A 168 -26.20 -12.33 -13.48
C ASN A 168 -27.51 -11.52 -13.47
N THR A 169 -27.90 -10.98 -12.34
CA THR A 169 -29.02 -9.99 -12.30
C THR A 169 -28.64 -8.68 -12.98
N HIS A 170 -27.35 -8.39 -13.15
CA HIS A 170 -26.90 -7.17 -13.79
C HIS A 170 -26.89 -7.33 -15.33
N PRO A 171 -27.56 -6.45 -16.09
CA PRO A 171 -27.71 -6.60 -17.54
C PRO A 171 -26.41 -6.73 -18.34
N LYS A 172 -25.30 -6.15 -17.85
CA LYS A 172 -24.01 -6.23 -18.53
C LYS A 172 -23.34 -7.59 -18.41
N MET A 173 -23.77 -8.47 -17.51
CA MET A 173 -23.25 -9.84 -17.41
C MET A 173 -23.51 -10.67 -18.66
N LYS A 174 -24.53 -10.32 -19.45
CA LYS A 174 -24.73 -10.93 -20.78
C LYS A 174 -23.50 -10.88 -21.70
N ASN A 175 -22.60 -9.94 -21.49
CA ASN A 175 -21.38 -9.83 -22.29
C ASN A 175 -20.34 -10.92 -21.94
N PHE A 176 -20.54 -11.67 -20.87
CA PHE A 176 -19.63 -12.70 -20.37
C PHE A 176 -20.23 -14.11 -20.38
N THR A 177 -21.42 -14.30 -20.97
CA THR A 177 -22.09 -15.62 -21.03
C THR A 177 -21.37 -16.65 -21.87
N TRP A 178 -20.42 -16.22 -22.69
CA TRP A 178 -19.53 -17.08 -23.46
C TRP A 178 -18.44 -17.75 -22.63
N CYS A 179 -18.15 -17.22 -21.44
CA CYS A 179 -17.08 -17.70 -20.54
C CYS A 179 -17.67 -18.66 -19.50
N PRO A 180 -17.16 -19.88 -19.38
CA PRO A 180 -17.54 -20.79 -18.31
C PRO A 180 -17.30 -20.14 -16.92
N LYS A 181 -18.19 -20.41 -15.96
CA LYS A 181 -18.07 -19.85 -14.60
C LYS A 181 -16.72 -20.16 -13.95
N GLU A 182 -16.20 -21.35 -14.21
CA GLU A 182 -14.94 -21.87 -13.66
C GLU A 182 -13.71 -21.08 -14.15
N GLU A 183 -13.84 -20.38 -15.26
CA GLU A 183 -12.78 -19.55 -15.85
C GLU A 183 -12.92 -18.07 -15.44
N LEU A 184 -13.97 -17.72 -14.71
CA LEU A 184 -14.19 -16.34 -14.27
C LEU A 184 -13.38 -16.00 -13.03
N ALA A 185 -12.72 -14.85 -13.07
CA ALA A 185 -12.22 -14.17 -11.89
C ALA A 185 -13.06 -12.90 -11.67
N ILE A 186 -13.53 -12.70 -10.45
CA ILE A 186 -14.39 -11.58 -10.07
C ILE A 186 -13.71 -10.79 -8.98
N SER A 187 -13.57 -9.48 -9.17
CA SER A 187 -13.13 -8.53 -8.17
C SER A 187 -14.21 -7.47 -7.98
N THR A 188 -14.68 -7.28 -6.76
CA THR A 188 -15.70 -6.28 -6.42
C THR A 188 -15.06 -4.99 -5.93
N ARG A 189 -15.72 -3.87 -6.23
CA ARG A 189 -15.35 -2.55 -5.71
C ARG A 189 -16.48 -2.03 -4.85
N ILE A 190 -16.22 -1.94 -3.56
CA ILE A 190 -17.20 -1.43 -2.60
C ILE A 190 -16.74 -0.03 -2.17
N PHE A 191 -17.66 0.94 -2.24
CA PHE A 191 -17.44 2.30 -1.79
C PHE A 191 -18.53 2.68 -0.80
N THR A 192 -18.14 3.22 0.34
CA THR A 192 -19.10 3.71 1.33
C THR A 192 -19.25 5.24 1.20
N LYS A 193 -20.44 5.75 1.52
CA LYS A 193 -20.68 7.19 1.60
C LYS A 193 -19.69 7.86 2.56
N LYS A 194 -19.46 7.25 3.73
CA LYS A 194 -18.57 7.76 4.76
C LYS A 194 -17.13 7.95 4.25
N ALA A 195 -16.55 6.95 3.58
CA ALA A 195 -15.19 7.05 3.08
C ALA A 195 -15.09 8.02 1.90
N THR A 196 -16.12 8.06 1.03
CA THR A 196 -16.21 9.04 -0.05
C THR A 196 -16.26 10.48 0.48
N GLU A 197 -17.09 10.75 1.48
CA GLU A 197 -17.14 12.07 2.11
C GLU A 197 -15.81 12.47 2.78
N ARG A 198 -15.16 11.52 3.45
CA ARG A 198 -13.86 11.78 4.10
C ARG A 198 -12.78 12.19 3.11
N ILE A 199 -12.64 11.47 2.00
CA ILE A 199 -11.60 11.79 1.01
C ILE A 199 -11.89 13.14 0.32
N ILE A 200 -13.15 13.45 0.01
CA ILE A 200 -13.53 14.73 -0.59
C ILE A 200 -13.27 15.89 0.38
N ARG A 201 -13.57 15.72 1.68
CA ARG A 201 -13.30 16.76 2.67
C ARG A 201 -11.81 16.97 2.96
N ALA A 202 -10.97 15.95 2.71
CA ALA A 202 -9.53 16.05 2.91
C ALA A 202 -8.83 16.75 1.73
N ALA A 203 -9.40 16.67 0.53
CA ALA A 203 -8.91 17.31 -0.69
C ALA A 203 -9.36 18.78 -0.77
#